data_6dcb56f7975a8a9dd4ded623183843ab
#
_entry.id   6dcb56f7975a8a9dd4ded623183843ab
#
_cell.length_a   1.000
_cell.length_b   1.000
_cell.length_c   1.000
_cell.angle_alpha   90.00
_cell.angle_beta   90.00
_cell.angle_gamma   90.00
#
_symmetry.space_group_name_H-M   'P 1'
#
loop_
_entity.id
_entity.type
_entity.pdbx_description
1 polymer ?
#
loop_
_entity_poly.entity_id
_entity_poly.type
_entity_poly.pdbx_seq_one_letter_code
_entity_poly.pdbx_strand_id
1 'polypeptide(L)'
;MEFGYVGINYKNANQDVRDKVSFTDNQKIDFMQKASELGVEQCMVLSTCNRSEVFFWAEQTELVRKLYSESFQGTEIAGYLDCRSGEEALSYLYRVTAGLESMVLGEAQI
;
A
#
# COMPACT_ATOMS: atom_id res chain seq x y z
N MET A 1 -10.77 14.37 7.45
CA MET A 1 -10.07 13.63 6.40
C MET A 1 -8.62 13.41 6.82
N GLU A 2 -8.12 12.21 6.66
CA GLU A 2 -6.80 11.84 7.16
C GLU A 2 -5.97 11.22 6.05
N PHE A 3 -4.66 11.52 6.06
CA PHE A 3 -3.71 10.83 5.21
C PHE A 3 -3.33 9.52 5.86
N GLY A 4 -3.36 8.43 5.08
CA GLY A 4 -3.10 7.10 5.59
C GLY A 4 -2.27 6.26 4.64
N TYR A 5 -1.81 5.13 5.18
CA TYR A 5 -1.00 4.17 4.47
C TYR A 5 -1.33 2.76 4.96
N VAL A 6 -1.40 1.84 4.02
CA VAL A 6 -1.47 0.41 4.32
C VAL A 6 -0.63 -0.33 3.29
N GLY A 7 0.12 -1.32 3.74
CA GLY A 7 0.92 -2.05 2.78
C GLY A 7 1.72 -3.20 3.36
N ILE A 8 2.41 -3.86 2.46
CA ILE A 8 3.33 -4.95 2.74
C ILE A 8 4.60 -4.68 1.94
N ASN A 9 5.75 -4.78 2.58
CA ASN A 9 7.02 -4.51 1.91
C ASN A 9 8.10 -5.50 2.37
N TYR A 10 9.29 -5.36 1.80
CA TYR A 10 10.38 -6.30 2.03
C TYR A 10 10.84 -6.35 3.49
N LYS A 11 10.53 -5.34 4.30
CA LYS A 11 10.94 -5.32 5.71
C LYS A 11 10.05 -6.21 6.57
N ASN A 12 8.78 -6.39 6.21
CA ASN A 12 7.83 -7.13 7.02
C ASN A 12 7.28 -8.39 6.36
N ALA A 13 7.74 -8.72 5.16
CA ALA A 13 7.29 -9.93 4.47
C ALA A 13 8.37 -10.46 3.54
N ASN A 14 8.50 -11.80 3.44
CA ASN A 14 9.41 -12.40 2.49
C ASN A 14 8.84 -12.34 1.07
N GLN A 15 9.62 -12.79 0.09
CA GLN A 15 9.25 -12.68 -1.31
C GLN A 15 8.01 -13.50 -1.64
N ASP A 16 7.83 -14.67 -1.03
CA ASP A 16 6.65 -15.50 -1.30
C ASP A 16 5.37 -14.77 -0.94
N VAL A 17 5.35 -14.08 0.21
CA VAL A 17 4.20 -13.29 0.62
C VAL A 17 4.01 -12.09 -0.30
N ARG A 18 5.09 -11.38 -0.63
CA ARG A 18 5.01 -10.20 -1.49
C ARG A 18 4.47 -10.54 -2.87
N ASP A 19 4.87 -11.68 -3.43
CA ASP A 19 4.38 -12.12 -4.74
C ASP A 19 2.87 -12.36 -4.74
N LYS A 20 2.32 -12.78 -3.62
CA LYS A 20 0.89 -13.05 -3.49
C LYS A 20 0.05 -11.78 -3.35
N VAL A 21 0.67 -10.66 -3.04
CA VAL A 21 -0.04 -9.40 -2.79
C VAL A 21 0.32 -8.31 -3.79
N SER A 22 0.90 -8.67 -4.92
CA SER A 22 1.21 -7.70 -5.96
C SER A 22 -0.05 -7.32 -6.74
N PHE A 23 -0.11 -6.07 -7.17
CA PHE A 23 -1.20 -5.56 -7.99
C PHE A 23 -0.80 -5.57 -9.47
N THR A 24 -1.64 -6.13 -10.32
CA THR A 24 -1.56 -5.88 -11.77
C THR A 24 -2.11 -4.48 -12.05
N ASP A 25 -1.90 -3.96 -13.26
CA ASP A 25 -2.45 -2.66 -13.61
C ASP A 25 -3.98 -2.63 -13.51
N ASN A 26 -4.64 -3.69 -13.95
CA ASN A 26 -6.10 -3.79 -13.84
C ASN A 26 -6.56 -3.83 -12.39
N GLN A 27 -5.81 -4.53 -11.54
CA GLN A 27 -6.13 -4.60 -10.10
C GLN A 27 -5.95 -3.24 -9.42
N LYS A 28 -4.95 -2.45 -9.84
CA LYS A 28 -4.78 -1.09 -9.33
C LYS A 28 -5.98 -0.22 -9.67
N ILE A 29 -6.44 -0.29 -10.91
CA ILE A 29 -7.59 0.48 -11.37
C ILE A 29 -8.84 0.07 -10.59
N ASP A 30 -9.07 -1.23 -10.45
CA ASP A 30 -10.22 -1.75 -9.70
C ASP A 30 -10.18 -1.30 -8.24
N PHE A 31 -9.01 -1.39 -7.61
CA PHE A 31 -8.84 -0.94 -6.23
C PHE A 31 -9.17 0.55 -6.09
N MET A 32 -8.65 1.39 -6.99
CA MET A 32 -8.88 2.83 -6.93
C MET A 32 -10.34 3.18 -7.14
N GLN A 33 -11.05 2.45 -8.01
CA GLN A 33 -12.49 2.66 -8.21
C GLN A 33 -13.27 2.31 -6.94
N LYS A 34 -12.98 1.17 -6.33
CA LYS A 34 -13.64 0.75 -5.08
C LYS A 34 -13.33 1.71 -3.94
N ALA A 35 -12.10 2.18 -3.86
CA ALA A 35 -11.71 3.16 -2.85
C ALA A 35 -12.49 4.46 -3.03
N SER A 36 -12.66 4.92 -4.25
CA SER A 36 -13.44 6.13 -4.54
C SER A 36 -14.88 5.98 -4.06
N GLU A 37 -15.47 4.81 -4.24
CA GLU A 37 -16.83 4.53 -3.76
C GLU A 37 -16.94 4.55 -2.24
N LEU A 38 -15.83 4.31 -1.54
CA LEU A 38 -15.77 4.36 -0.08
C LEU A 38 -15.44 5.76 0.47
N GLY A 39 -15.39 6.77 -0.40
CA GLY A 39 -15.13 8.14 0.02
C GLY A 39 -13.67 8.53 0.07
N VAL A 40 -12.79 7.75 -0.56
CA VAL A 40 -11.39 8.11 -0.68
C VAL A 40 -11.24 9.18 -1.76
N GLU A 41 -10.66 10.32 -1.41
CA GLU A 41 -10.49 11.42 -2.36
C GLU A 41 -9.28 11.20 -3.26
N GLN A 42 -8.19 10.72 -2.68
CA GLN A 42 -6.96 10.48 -3.43
C GLN A 42 -6.37 9.16 -3.00
N CYS A 43 -5.83 8.43 -3.96
CA CYS A 43 -5.28 7.11 -3.70
C CYS A 43 -4.11 6.87 -4.65
N MET A 44 -3.01 6.41 -4.10
CA MET A 44 -1.85 6.01 -4.88
C MET A 44 -1.49 4.58 -4.53
N VAL A 45 -1.44 3.73 -5.54
CA VAL A 45 -1.05 2.33 -5.39
C VAL A 45 0.36 2.15 -5.93
N LEU A 46 1.26 1.69 -5.08
CA LEU A 46 2.65 1.45 -5.43
C LEU A 46 2.93 -0.04 -5.30
N SER A 47 3.12 -0.71 -6.44
CA SER A 47 3.33 -2.16 -6.46
C SER A 47 4.56 -2.49 -7.29
N THR A 48 5.58 -3.01 -6.62
CA THR A 48 6.83 -3.47 -7.23
C THR A 48 7.17 -4.84 -6.65
N CYS A 49 8.29 -5.42 -7.07
CA CYS A 49 8.75 -6.70 -6.50
C CYS A 49 9.08 -6.59 -5.00
N ASN A 50 9.32 -5.38 -4.50
CA ASN A 50 9.71 -5.14 -3.12
C ASN A 50 8.57 -4.69 -2.24
N ARG A 51 7.48 -4.19 -2.79
CA ARG A 51 6.42 -3.60 -2.00
C ARG A 51 5.07 -3.62 -2.70
N SER A 52 4.02 -3.69 -1.90
CA SER A 52 2.63 -3.54 -2.33
C SER A 52 1.98 -2.59 -1.35
N GLU A 53 1.84 -1.33 -1.72
CA GLU A 53 1.52 -0.26 -0.78
C GLU A 53 0.47 0.68 -1.34
N VAL A 54 -0.36 1.23 -0.44
CA VAL A 54 -1.38 2.20 -0.80
C VAL A 54 -1.27 3.40 0.12
N PHE A 55 -1.17 4.59 -0.47
CA PHE A 55 -1.24 5.87 0.23
C PHE A 55 -2.57 6.54 -0.16
N PHE A 56 -3.24 7.16 0.80
CA PHE A 56 -4.60 7.65 0.53
C PHE A 56 -5.00 8.80 1.45
N TRP A 57 -5.99 9.60 0.98
CA TRP A 57 -6.73 10.56 1.78
C TRP A 57 -8.16 10.05 1.93
N ALA A 58 -8.61 9.82 3.16
CA ALA A 58 -9.94 9.26 3.42
C ALA A 58 -10.50 9.72 4.75
N GLU A 59 -11.83 9.78 4.82
CA GLU A 59 -12.53 10.04 6.08
C GLU A 59 -12.37 8.87 7.05
N GLN A 60 -12.47 7.64 6.55
CA GLN A 60 -12.43 6.44 7.36
C GLN A 60 -11.31 5.53 6.87
N THR A 61 -10.17 5.61 7.53
CA THR A 61 -8.98 4.88 7.12
C THR A 61 -9.16 3.36 7.22
N GLU A 62 -9.98 2.89 8.16
CA GLU A 62 -10.23 1.46 8.32
C GLU A 62 -10.87 0.83 7.10
N LEU A 63 -11.70 1.58 6.37
CA LEU A 63 -12.34 1.05 5.16
C LEU A 63 -11.33 0.77 4.07
N VAL A 64 -10.30 1.59 3.96
CA VAL A 64 -9.23 1.38 2.98
C VAL A 64 -8.38 0.17 3.36
N ARG A 65 -8.08 0.02 4.64
CA ARG A 65 -7.33 -1.15 5.13
C ARG A 65 -8.09 -2.43 4.89
N LYS A 66 -9.40 -2.42 5.13
CA LYS A 66 -10.25 -3.56 4.86
C LYS A 66 -10.30 -3.88 3.37
N LEU A 67 -10.41 -2.86 2.52
CA LEU A 67 -10.40 -3.04 1.07
C LEU A 67 -9.10 -3.68 0.61
N TYR A 68 -7.96 -3.22 1.16
CA TYR A 68 -6.65 -3.79 0.87
C TYR A 68 -6.61 -5.28 1.21
N SER A 69 -7.06 -5.64 2.41
CA SER A 69 -7.09 -7.04 2.84
C SER A 69 -8.00 -7.88 1.97
N GLU A 70 -9.15 -7.35 1.60
CA GLU A 70 -10.11 -8.06 0.75
C GLU A 70 -9.60 -8.25 -0.68
N SER A 71 -8.69 -7.39 -1.12
CA SER A 71 -8.09 -7.51 -2.45
C SER A 71 -7.23 -8.75 -2.59
N PHE A 72 -6.79 -9.33 -1.49
CA PHE A 72 -5.92 -10.51 -1.48
C PHE A 72 -6.55 -11.67 -0.72
N GLN A 73 -7.83 -11.89 -0.95
CA GLN A 73 -8.55 -13.01 -0.33
C GLN A 73 -7.88 -14.33 -0.65
N GLY A 74 -7.85 -15.22 0.33
CA GLY A 74 -7.18 -16.51 0.21
C GLY A 74 -5.72 -16.47 0.62
N THR A 75 -5.18 -15.29 0.89
CA THR A 75 -3.82 -15.12 1.42
C THR A 75 -3.92 -14.53 2.81
N GLU A 76 -3.27 -15.16 3.78
CA GLU A 76 -3.26 -14.64 5.14
C GLU A 76 -2.20 -13.56 5.25
N ILE A 77 -2.63 -12.31 5.36
CA ILE A 77 -1.73 -11.16 5.33
C ILE A 77 -1.76 -10.31 6.59
N ALA A 78 -2.69 -10.58 7.52
CA ALA A 78 -2.90 -9.73 8.69
C ALA A 78 -1.62 -9.51 9.51
N GLY A 79 -0.79 -10.53 9.63
CA GLY A 79 0.47 -10.45 10.37
C GLY A 79 1.57 -9.67 9.67
N TYR A 80 1.38 -9.30 8.41
CA TYR A 80 2.39 -8.59 7.62
C TYR A 80 2.00 -7.15 7.30
N LEU A 81 0.79 -6.73 7.66
CA LEU A 81 0.33 -5.38 7.33
C LEU A 81 1.07 -4.33 8.13
N ASP A 82 1.51 -3.28 7.43
CA ASP A 82 2.01 -2.07 8.04
C ASP A 82 0.98 -0.98 7.77
N CYS A 83 0.51 -0.34 8.83
CA CYS A 83 -0.49 0.72 8.74
C CYS A 83 0.03 1.96 9.44
N ARG A 84 -0.11 3.11 8.78
CA ARG A 84 0.34 4.39 9.32
C ARG A 84 -0.70 5.45 9.03
N SER A 85 -0.70 6.53 9.83
CA SER A 85 -1.64 7.63 9.67
C SER A 85 -0.95 8.96 9.90
N GLY A 86 -1.47 10.02 9.28
CA GLY A 86 -1.04 11.38 9.51
C GLY A 86 0.41 11.62 9.15
N GLU A 87 1.14 12.30 10.03
CA GLU A 87 2.53 12.66 9.78
C GLU A 87 3.44 11.45 9.59
N GLU A 88 3.16 10.36 10.29
CA GLU A 88 3.94 9.14 10.15
C GLU A 88 3.82 8.56 8.74
N ALA A 89 2.59 8.55 8.20
CA ALA A 89 2.37 8.09 6.83
C ALA A 89 3.03 9.01 5.81
N LEU A 90 2.96 10.32 6.04
CA LEU A 90 3.57 11.29 5.16
C LEU A 90 5.10 11.19 5.17
N SER A 91 5.69 11.03 6.34
CA SER A 91 7.15 10.83 6.47
C SER A 91 7.58 9.56 5.75
N TYR A 92 6.79 8.50 5.87
CA TYR A 92 7.10 7.25 5.19
C TYR A 92 7.04 7.43 3.67
N LEU A 93 6.04 8.16 3.17
CA LEU A 93 5.94 8.45 1.74
C LEU A 93 7.18 9.18 1.23
N TYR A 94 7.66 10.18 1.98
CA TYR A 94 8.87 10.90 1.60
C TYR A 94 10.08 9.98 1.54
N ARG A 95 10.23 9.07 2.50
CA ARG A 95 11.35 8.11 2.49
C ARG A 95 11.26 7.16 1.30
N VAL A 96 10.07 6.70 0.97
CA VAL A 96 9.86 5.80 -0.18
C VAL A 96 10.20 6.52 -1.48
N THR A 97 9.71 7.74 -1.68
CA THR A 97 9.95 8.49 -2.91
C THR A 97 11.41 8.92 -3.03
N ALA A 98 12.08 9.12 -1.92
CA ALA A 98 13.51 9.45 -1.91
C ALA A 98 14.41 8.23 -2.09
N GLY A 99 13.83 7.01 -2.15
CA GLY A 99 14.59 5.78 -2.30
C GLY A 99 15.20 5.24 -1.01
N LEU A 100 14.90 5.85 0.13
CA LEU A 100 15.50 5.44 1.41
C LEU A 100 14.91 4.12 1.93
N GLU A 101 13.75 3.73 1.42
CA GLU A 101 13.10 2.47 1.77
C GLU A 101 13.26 1.41 0.69
N SER A 102 14.09 1.67 -0.31
CA SER A 102 14.35 0.75 -1.39
C SER A 102 15.25 -0.40 -0.93
N MET A 103 14.94 -1.63 -1.36
CA MET A 103 15.77 -2.79 -1.07
C MET A 103 17.07 -2.75 -1.86
N VAL A 104 17.03 -2.23 -3.07
CA VAL A 104 18.18 -2.16 -3.97
C VAL A 104 18.61 -0.72 -4.11
N LEU A 105 19.84 -0.43 -3.71
CA LEU A 105 20.39 0.91 -3.82
C LEU A 105 20.45 1.32 -5.30
N GLY A 106 19.92 2.48 -5.60
CA GLY A 106 19.88 2.96 -6.97
C GLY A 106 18.69 2.48 -7.78
N GLU A 107 17.74 1.80 -7.16
CA GLU A 107 16.49 1.42 -7.80
C GLU A 107 15.74 2.68 -8.24
N ALA A 108 15.34 2.71 -9.51
CA ALA A 108 14.78 3.91 -10.11
C ALA A 108 13.24 3.92 -10.17
N GLN A 109 12.60 2.81 -9.91
CA GLN A 109 11.15 2.66 -10.06
C GLN A 109 10.44 2.86 -8.74
N ILE A 110 10.44 4.04 -8.30
CA ILE A 110 9.65 4.37 -7.13
C ILE A 110 8.69 5.48 -7.47
#